data_8f8ded5a11d8ed937a6b9eae09ee8610
#
_entry.id   8f8ded5a11d8ed937a6b9eae09ee8610
#
_cell.length_a   1.000
_cell.length_b   1.000
_cell.length_c   1.000
_cell.angle_alpha   90.00
_cell.angle_beta   90.00
_cell.angle_gamma   90.00
#
_symmetry.space_group_name_H-M   'P 1'
#
loop_
_entity.id
_entity.type
_entity.pdbx_description
1 polymer ?
#
loop_
_entity_poly.entity_id
_entity_poly.type
_entity_poly.pdbx_seq_one_letter_code
_entity_poly.pdbx_strand_id
1 'polypeptide(L)'
;MHKKVVTNSRLLHHRKQLQSKNQASTGTCWCLATTSFMESELLRMGKGEYDLSEMFIVRQKYLNQLEDNYYRGGNGNLGQGSLSHTWKNAFNQVGIVPEEVYHGINYNSEKHNHGEMVRY
;
A
#
# COMPACT_ATOMS: atom_id res chain seq x y z
N MET A 1 -4.68 17.31 -35.30
CA MET A 1 -3.58 17.74 -34.42
C MET A 1 -3.97 17.84 -32.96
N HIS A 2 -5.12 18.41 -32.61
CA HIS A 2 -5.55 18.52 -31.21
C HIS A 2 -5.79 17.18 -30.50
N LYS A 3 -6.24 16.15 -31.20
CA LYS A 3 -6.46 14.78 -30.61
C LYS A 3 -5.14 14.11 -30.19
N LYS A 4 -4.03 14.34 -30.89
CA LYS A 4 -2.72 13.78 -30.53
C LYS A 4 -2.14 14.40 -29.25
N VAL A 5 -2.32 15.69 -29.04
CA VAL A 5 -1.82 16.40 -27.86
C VAL A 5 -2.58 15.97 -26.61
N VAL A 6 -3.91 15.83 -26.69
CA VAL A 6 -4.75 15.35 -25.58
C VAL A 6 -4.44 13.91 -25.22
N THR A 7 -4.20 13.04 -26.20
CA THR A 7 -3.82 11.65 -25.98
C THR A 7 -2.44 11.54 -25.33
N ASN A 8 -1.48 12.38 -25.75
CA ASN A 8 -0.15 12.39 -25.16
C ASN A 8 -0.15 12.90 -23.71
N SER A 9 -0.95 13.90 -23.36
CA SER A 9 -1.03 14.38 -21.99
C SER A 9 -1.72 13.36 -21.06
N ARG A 10 -2.71 12.61 -21.55
CA ARG A 10 -3.28 11.46 -20.81
C ARG A 10 -2.28 10.34 -20.59
N LEU A 11 -1.48 10.00 -21.60
CA LEU A 11 -0.43 8.99 -21.52
C LEU A 11 0.71 9.44 -20.59
N LEU A 12 1.08 10.72 -20.61
CA LEU A 12 2.09 11.28 -19.71
C LEU A 12 1.60 11.29 -18.25
N HIS A 13 0.34 11.60 -17.99
CA HIS A 13 -0.26 11.51 -16.67
C HIS A 13 -0.30 10.06 -16.18
N HIS A 14 -0.68 9.12 -17.03
CA HIS A 14 -0.68 7.69 -16.72
C HIS A 14 0.73 7.17 -16.42
N ARG A 15 1.76 7.64 -17.13
CA ARG A 15 3.17 7.26 -16.89
C ARG A 15 3.71 7.79 -15.56
N LYS A 16 3.30 8.97 -15.13
CA LYS A 16 3.71 9.52 -13.82
C LYS A 16 3.17 8.71 -12.64
N GLN A 17 2.00 8.11 -12.80
CA GLN A 17 1.36 7.30 -11.77
C GLN A 17 1.97 5.92 -11.61
N LEU A 18 2.62 5.41 -12.65
CA LEU A 18 3.20 4.08 -12.68
C LEU A 18 4.66 4.05 -12.21
N GLN A 19 5.04 4.90 -11.24
CA GLN A 19 6.28 4.64 -10.53
C GLN A 19 6.16 3.30 -9.84
N SER A 20 6.85 2.32 -10.40
CA SER A 20 6.91 0.97 -9.90
C SER A 20 7.51 0.96 -8.50
N LYS A 21 6.68 0.72 -7.50
CA LYS A 21 7.14 0.53 -6.13
C LYS A 21 7.59 -0.91 -5.95
N ASN A 22 8.72 -1.09 -5.28
CA ASN A 22 9.29 -2.39 -5.03
C ASN A 22 8.80 -2.93 -3.67
N GLN A 23 8.05 -4.02 -3.71
CA GLN A 23 7.62 -4.70 -2.48
C GLN A 23 8.74 -5.47 -1.78
N ALA A 24 9.90 -5.65 -2.44
CA ALA A 24 11.02 -6.43 -1.95
C ALA A 24 10.62 -7.85 -1.50
N SER A 25 11.11 -8.31 -0.35
CA SER A 25 10.84 -9.65 0.19
C SER A 25 9.56 -9.68 1.04
N THR A 26 8.46 -9.12 0.54
CA THR A 26 7.17 -9.07 1.24
C THR A 26 6.03 -9.58 0.37
N GLY A 27 5.01 -10.14 0.98
CA GLY A 27 3.76 -10.53 0.32
C GLY A 27 2.72 -9.41 0.29
N THR A 28 3.12 -8.17 0.03
CA THR A 28 2.28 -6.97 0.12
C THR A 28 1.80 -6.42 -1.23
N CYS A 29 1.83 -7.22 -2.29
CA CYS A 29 1.40 -6.82 -3.63
C CYS A 29 -0.04 -6.29 -3.66
N TRP A 30 -0.92 -6.85 -2.85
CA TRP A 30 -2.31 -6.39 -2.68
C TRP A 30 -2.40 -4.94 -2.20
N CYS A 31 -1.54 -4.55 -1.26
CA CYS A 31 -1.49 -3.19 -0.71
C CYS A 31 -0.93 -2.21 -1.74
N LEU A 32 0.18 -2.56 -2.37
CA LEU A 32 0.81 -1.75 -3.41
C LEU A 32 -0.14 -1.51 -4.59
N ALA A 33 -0.82 -2.57 -5.05
CA ALA A 33 -1.78 -2.47 -6.15
C ALA A 33 -2.98 -1.58 -5.80
N THR A 34 -3.56 -1.75 -4.62
CA THR A 34 -4.71 -0.96 -4.18
C THR A 34 -4.34 0.51 -3.96
N THR A 35 -3.21 0.78 -3.33
CA THR A 35 -2.72 2.15 -3.12
C THR A 35 -2.43 2.83 -4.45
N SER A 36 -1.78 2.16 -5.38
CA SER A 36 -1.53 2.67 -6.73
C SER A 36 -2.82 3.00 -7.47
N PHE A 37 -3.83 2.15 -7.35
CA PHE A 37 -5.16 2.42 -7.90
C PHE A 37 -5.77 3.69 -7.28
N MET A 38 -5.71 3.85 -5.97
CA MET A 38 -6.26 5.01 -5.27
C MET A 38 -5.53 6.30 -5.64
N GLU A 39 -4.20 6.27 -5.73
CA GLU A 39 -3.39 7.39 -6.20
C GLU A 39 -3.77 7.79 -7.63
N SER A 40 -3.99 6.81 -8.50
CA SER A 40 -4.42 7.01 -9.89
C SER A 40 -5.80 7.65 -9.97
N GLU A 41 -6.73 7.22 -9.14
CA GLU A 41 -8.08 7.80 -9.08
C GLU A 41 -8.06 9.25 -8.55
N LEU A 42 -7.25 9.53 -7.55
CA LEU A 42 -7.07 10.90 -7.04
C LEU A 42 -6.56 11.84 -8.13
N LEU A 43 -5.59 11.40 -8.91
CA LEU A 43 -5.07 12.18 -10.03
C LEU A 43 -6.13 12.35 -11.14
N ARG A 44 -6.87 11.27 -11.48
CA ARG A 44 -7.95 11.33 -12.47
C ARG A 44 -9.04 12.33 -12.07
N MET A 45 -9.34 12.42 -10.79
CA MET A 45 -10.34 13.36 -10.25
C MET A 45 -9.80 14.79 -10.10
N GLY A 46 -8.55 15.05 -10.45
CA GLY A 46 -7.94 16.37 -10.35
C GLY A 46 -7.59 16.80 -8.92
N LYS A 47 -7.48 15.86 -7.99
CA LYS A 47 -7.13 16.12 -6.58
C LYS A 47 -5.63 16.30 -6.34
N GLY A 48 -4.80 16.03 -7.36
CA GLY A 48 -3.34 16.16 -7.31
C GLY A 48 -2.62 14.84 -7.25
N GLU A 49 -1.28 14.93 -7.26
CA GLU A 49 -0.39 13.78 -7.13
C GLU A 49 -0.12 13.50 -5.65
N TYR A 50 -0.40 12.29 -5.20
CA TYR A 50 -0.12 11.84 -3.84
C TYR A 50 0.72 10.59 -3.89
N ASP A 51 1.73 10.52 -3.03
CA ASP A 51 2.52 9.34 -2.74
C ASP A 51 2.15 8.86 -1.34
N LEU A 52 1.33 7.80 -1.29
CA LEU A 52 0.73 7.31 -0.06
C LEU A 52 1.54 6.14 0.51
N SER A 53 1.61 6.05 1.83
CA SER A 53 2.36 5.00 2.50
C SER A 53 1.59 3.68 2.53
N GLU A 54 2.03 2.72 1.74
CA GLU A 54 1.51 1.35 1.77
C GLU A 54 1.84 0.66 3.08
N MET A 55 3.01 0.90 3.62
CA MET A 55 3.48 0.25 4.85
C MET A 55 2.67 0.69 6.07
N PHE A 56 2.09 1.87 6.06
CA PHE A 56 1.17 2.31 7.10
C PHE A 56 -0.09 1.43 7.14
N ILE A 57 -0.64 1.10 6.00
CA ILE A 57 -1.79 0.19 5.86
C ILE A 57 -1.39 -1.24 6.24
N VAL A 58 -0.23 -1.71 5.82
CA VAL A 58 0.30 -3.04 6.17
C VAL A 58 0.51 -3.16 7.67
N ARG A 59 1.03 -2.13 8.31
CA ARG A 59 1.17 -2.06 9.78
C ARG A 59 -0.17 -2.27 10.46
N GLN A 60 -1.20 -1.57 10.03
CA GLN A 60 -2.55 -1.70 10.62
C GLN A 60 -3.12 -3.09 10.40
N LYS A 61 -2.91 -3.68 9.23
CA LYS A 61 -3.29 -5.07 8.96
C LYS A 61 -2.65 -6.03 9.97
N TYR A 62 -1.35 -5.92 10.20
CA TYR A 62 -0.64 -6.78 11.14
C TYR A 62 -1.13 -6.58 12.58
N LEU A 63 -1.39 -5.36 12.99
CA LEU A 63 -1.95 -5.08 14.32
C LEU A 63 -3.32 -5.75 14.49
N ASN A 64 -4.19 -5.66 13.49
CA ASN A 64 -5.50 -6.32 13.51
C ASN A 64 -5.37 -7.85 13.56
N GLN A 65 -4.43 -8.43 12.81
CA GLN A 65 -4.18 -9.86 12.81
C GLN A 65 -3.59 -10.35 14.14
N LEU A 66 -2.70 -9.59 14.77
CA LEU A 66 -2.14 -9.91 16.08
C LEU A 66 -3.24 -9.89 17.15
N GLU A 67 -4.11 -8.91 17.14
CA GLU A 67 -5.26 -8.83 18.03
C GLU A 67 -6.20 -10.03 17.84
N ASP A 68 -6.57 -10.34 16.61
CA ASP A 68 -7.40 -11.50 16.26
C ASP A 68 -6.75 -12.82 16.71
N ASN A 69 -5.45 -12.96 16.49
CA ASN A 69 -4.68 -14.13 16.92
C ASN A 69 -4.68 -14.28 18.45
N TYR A 70 -4.57 -13.18 19.18
CA TYR A 70 -4.63 -13.18 20.63
C TYR A 70 -6.00 -13.68 21.13
N TYR A 71 -7.10 -13.15 20.58
CA TYR A 71 -8.45 -13.56 20.96
C TYR A 71 -8.78 -15.00 20.56
N ARG A 72 -8.15 -15.54 19.54
CA ARG A 72 -8.31 -16.93 19.09
C ARG A 72 -7.34 -17.91 19.78
N GLY A 73 -6.62 -17.46 20.78
CA GLY A 73 -5.67 -18.31 21.52
C GLY A 73 -4.50 -18.83 20.68
N GLY A 74 -4.01 -18.05 19.71
CA GLY A 74 -2.93 -18.42 18.82
C GLY A 74 -3.35 -19.11 17.52
N ASN A 75 -4.64 -19.29 17.28
CA ASN A 75 -5.18 -19.95 16.06
C ASN A 75 -5.57 -18.97 14.95
N GLY A 76 -5.18 -17.70 15.06
CA GLY A 76 -5.39 -16.70 14.03
C GLY A 76 -4.45 -16.85 12.84
N ASN A 77 -4.78 -16.22 11.72
CA ASN A 77 -3.96 -16.22 10.51
C ASN A 77 -3.05 -14.98 10.48
N LEU A 78 -1.74 -15.19 10.62
CA LEU A 78 -0.69 -14.18 10.49
C LEU A 78 0.00 -14.31 9.13
N GLY A 79 -0.72 -13.97 8.05
CA GLY A 79 -0.19 -14.00 6.69
C GLY A 79 0.18 -12.63 6.15
N GLN A 80 1.12 -12.56 5.21
CA GLN A 80 1.46 -11.33 4.50
C GLN A 80 0.44 -10.97 3.43
N GLY A 81 -0.16 -11.97 2.79
CA GLY A 81 -1.13 -11.82 1.71
C GLY A 81 -2.48 -11.32 2.18
N SER A 82 -3.17 -10.58 1.33
CA SER A 82 -4.54 -10.14 1.54
C SER A 82 -5.16 -9.63 0.24
N LEU A 83 -6.30 -8.97 0.33
CA LEU A 83 -7.04 -8.38 -0.79
C LEU A 83 -7.40 -6.91 -0.51
N SER A 84 -7.94 -6.23 -1.51
CA SER A 84 -8.27 -4.81 -1.44
C SER A 84 -9.25 -4.44 -0.31
N HIS A 85 -10.14 -5.34 0.10
CA HIS A 85 -11.06 -5.09 1.22
C HIS A 85 -10.31 -4.85 2.54
N THR A 86 -9.18 -5.51 2.77
CA THR A 86 -8.31 -5.29 3.94
C THR A 86 -7.74 -3.88 3.94
N TRP A 87 -7.33 -3.39 2.78
CA TRP A 87 -6.88 -2.01 2.60
C TRP A 87 -7.98 -1.02 3.00
N LYS A 88 -9.18 -1.22 2.50
CA LYS A 88 -10.35 -0.39 2.81
C LYS A 88 -10.66 -0.39 4.31
N ASN A 89 -10.62 -1.54 4.95
CA ASN A 89 -10.87 -1.66 6.39
C ASN A 89 -9.82 -0.93 7.21
N ALA A 90 -8.53 -1.09 6.89
CA ALA A 90 -7.45 -0.37 7.56
C ALA A 90 -7.58 1.14 7.36
N PHE A 91 -7.88 1.58 6.15
CA PHE A 91 -8.10 2.99 5.83
C PHE A 91 -9.27 3.58 6.64
N ASN A 92 -10.37 2.86 6.77
CA ASN A 92 -11.53 3.31 7.56
C ASN A 92 -11.22 3.40 9.07
N GLN A 93 -10.28 2.60 9.56
CA GLN A 93 -9.88 2.60 10.97
C GLN A 93 -8.93 3.75 11.31
N VAL A 94 -7.91 3.96 10.50
CA VAL A 94 -6.77 4.85 10.84
C VAL A 94 -6.44 5.89 9.76
N GLY A 95 -7.07 5.82 8.59
CA GLY A 95 -6.73 6.68 7.47
C GLY A 95 -5.43 6.25 6.77
N ILE A 96 -4.76 7.18 6.14
CA ILE A 96 -3.49 6.96 5.46
C ILE A 96 -2.61 8.20 5.59
N VAL A 97 -1.30 8.01 5.54
CA VAL A 97 -0.31 9.09 5.61
C VAL A 97 0.53 9.11 4.33
N PRO A 98 1.16 10.26 3.99
CA PRO A 98 2.15 10.30 2.92
C PRO A 98 3.34 9.38 3.20
N GLU A 99 3.97 8.88 2.14
CA GLU A 99 5.17 8.04 2.23
C GLU A 99 6.31 8.74 2.99
N GLU A 100 6.44 10.05 2.84
CA GLU A 100 7.44 10.86 3.55
C GLU A 100 7.32 10.78 5.07
N VAL A 101 6.11 10.54 5.57
CA VAL A 101 5.84 10.47 7.01
C VAL A 101 6.11 9.08 7.56
N TYR A 102 5.89 8.04 6.77
CA TYR A 102 6.02 6.66 7.22
C TYR A 102 6.53 5.75 6.10
N HIS A 103 7.82 5.47 6.09
CA HIS A 103 8.44 4.55 5.12
C HIS A 103 8.34 3.07 5.51
N GLY A 104 8.11 2.79 6.78
CA GLY A 104 7.99 1.43 7.29
C GLY A 104 9.31 0.67 7.47
N ILE A 105 10.45 1.34 7.29
CA ILE A 105 11.78 0.75 7.50
C ILE A 105 12.44 1.44 8.69
N ASN A 106 12.44 0.77 9.84
CA ASN A 106 13.02 1.27 11.09
C ASN A 106 14.22 0.43 11.56
N TYR A 107 14.78 -0.37 10.67
CA TYR A 107 15.91 -1.27 10.93
C TYR A 107 16.97 -1.06 9.83
N ASN A 108 18.20 -1.45 10.08
CA ASN A 108 19.34 -1.27 9.18
C ASN A 108 19.20 -2.12 7.89
N SER A 109 18.21 -1.82 7.09
CA SER A 109 17.98 -2.45 5.79
C SER A 109 17.37 -1.44 4.82
N GLU A 110 17.78 -1.51 3.57
CA GLU A 110 17.21 -0.68 2.51
C GLU A 110 15.95 -1.28 1.89
N LYS A 111 15.59 -2.51 2.28
CA LYS A 111 14.47 -3.25 1.68
C LYS A 111 13.56 -3.84 2.74
N HIS A 112 12.27 -3.84 2.45
CA HIS A 112 11.27 -4.48 3.29
C HIS A 112 11.45 -6.01 3.33
N ASN A 113 11.41 -6.58 4.52
CA ASN A 113 11.37 -8.02 4.73
C ASN A 113 10.50 -8.34 5.94
N HIS A 114 9.41 -9.04 5.73
CA HIS A 114 8.44 -9.40 6.78
C HIS A 114 8.52 -10.89 7.19
N GLY A 115 9.50 -11.63 6.69
CA GLY A 115 9.62 -13.06 6.91
C GLY A 115 9.78 -13.45 8.39
N GLU A 116 10.52 -12.66 9.15
CA GLU A 116 10.71 -12.89 10.58
C GLU A 116 9.41 -12.70 11.38
N MET A 117 8.68 -11.65 11.07
CA MET A 117 7.44 -11.30 11.77
C MET A 117 6.35 -12.38 11.62
N VAL A 118 6.31 -13.05 10.48
CA VAL A 118 5.31 -14.09 10.18
C VAL A 118 5.63 -15.44 10.83
N ARG A 119 6.90 -15.67 11.25
CA ARG A 119 7.33 -16.92 11.89
C ARG A 119 6.91 -17.03 13.36
N TYR A 120 6.60 -15.93 13.99
CA TYR A 120 6.22 -15.84 15.40
C TYR A 120 4.71 -15.65 15.54
#